data_afc388b931d9b8523810ad94c7e54281
#
_entry.id   afc388b931d9b8523810ad94c7e54281
#
_cell.length_a   1.000
_cell.length_b   1.000
_cell.length_c   1.000
_cell.angle_alpha   90.00
_cell.angle_beta   90.00
_cell.angle_gamma   90.00
#
_symmetry.space_group_name_H-M   'P 1'
#
loop_
_entity.id
_entity.type
_entity.pdbx_description
1 polymer ?
#
loop_
_entity_poly.entity_id
_entity_poly.type
_entity_poly.pdbx_seq_one_letter_code
_entity_poly.pdbx_strand_id
1 'polypeptide(L)'
;VENEKNLARFVTLELQKESFLVDMAETGKEGLALVREADYDLLLLNYALQDMTASDFAEQLSLIKPASVIIVLASREEIKEHADEIQRFAVSYTIKPFIINDLVERVSGIFRGRDFIDQHCSKLKTPTAYRNLRVDLKNHIVYRGEEVIALTRREYDLLVTLMSNQKVMSREQLLERVWKYEGATETNVVDVYIRYLRSKIDIPGQASYIKTVRGVGYAMQE
;
A
#
# COMPACT_ATOMS: atom_id res chain seq x y z
N VAL A 1 -9.00 9.64 -9.00
CA VAL A 1 -8.43 10.81 -9.68
C VAL A 1 -8.11 10.43 -11.12
N GLU A 2 -8.85 10.95 -12.08
CA GLU A 2 -8.74 10.60 -13.50
C GLU A 2 -9.13 11.80 -14.35
N ASN A 3 -8.22 12.21 -15.23
CA ASN A 3 -8.41 13.37 -16.11
C ASN A 3 -9.30 13.08 -17.34
N GLU A 4 -9.48 11.83 -17.72
CA GLU A 4 -10.39 11.42 -18.78
C GLU A 4 -11.82 11.28 -18.24
N LYS A 5 -12.65 12.31 -18.46
CA LYS A 5 -14.02 12.41 -17.90
C LYS A 5 -14.91 11.20 -18.19
N ASN A 6 -14.84 10.65 -19.42
CA ASN A 6 -15.67 9.51 -19.80
C ASN A 6 -15.25 8.25 -19.04
N LEU A 7 -13.95 8.02 -18.90
CA LEU A 7 -13.41 6.89 -18.15
C LEU A 7 -13.73 7.04 -16.67
N ALA A 8 -13.49 8.23 -16.09
CA ALA A 8 -13.80 8.52 -14.69
C ALA A 8 -15.28 8.24 -14.38
N ARG A 9 -16.20 8.77 -15.22
CA ARG A 9 -17.64 8.54 -15.06
C ARG A 9 -18.02 7.06 -15.19
N PHE A 10 -17.46 6.38 -16.18
CA PHE A 10 -17.72 4.95 -16.39
C PHE A 10 -17.29 4.12 -15.21
N VAL A 11 -16.05 4.29 -14.74
CA VAL A 11 -15.53 3.58 -13.56
C VAL A 11 -16.38 3.87 -12.31
N THR A 12 -16.77 5.15 -12.12
CA THR A 12 -17.63 5.54 -11.00
C THR A 12 -18.96 4.80 -11.01
N LEU A 13 -19.64 4.76 -12.16
CA LEU A 13 -20.94 4.08 -12.28
C LEU A 13 -20.84 2.58 -12.01
N GLU A 14 -19.77 1.93 -12.48
CA GLU A 14 -19.59 0.49 -12.25
C GLU A 14 -19.27 0.17 -10.78
N LEU A 15 -18.44 0.99 -10.12
CA LEU A 15 -18.17 0.83 -8.70
C LEU A 15 -19.41 1.12 -7.84
N GLN A 16 -20.23 2.11 -8.21
CA GLN A 16 -21.48 2.40 -7.50
C GLN A 16 -22.50 1.27 -7.59
N LYS A 17 -22.53 0.50 -8.70
CA LYS A 17 -23.35 -0.73 -8.80
C LYS A 17 -22.97 -1.77 -7.75
N GLU A 18 -21.71 -1.83 -7.38
CA GLU A 18 -21.18 -2.70 -6.32
C GLU A 18 -21.28 -2.07 -4.91
N SER A 19 -22.11 -1.03 -4.78
CA SER A 19 -22.36 -0.32 -3.52
C SER A 19 -21.18 0.44 -2.92
N PHE A 20 -20.16 0.78 -3.73
CA PHE A 20 -19.10 1.69 -3.31
C PHE A 20 -19.57 3.15 -3.37
N LEU A 21 -19.19 3.95 -2.38
CA LEU A 21 -19.31 5.40 -2.43
C LEU A 21 -18.09 5.95 -3.18
N VAL A 22 -18.31 6.74 -4.22
CA VAL A 22 -17.24 7.18 -5.11
C VAL A 22 -17.31 8.68 -5.33
N ASP A 23 -16.23 9.38 -4.99
CA ASP A 23 -15.98 10.76 -5.36
C ASP A 23 -14.99 10.83 -6.52
N MET A 24 -15.17 11.82 -7.38
CA MET A 24 -14.31 12.02 -8.56
C MET A 24 -13.50 13.31 -8.40
N ALA A 25 -12.26 13.26 -8.89
CA ALA A 25 -11.40 14.42 -9.10
C ALA A 25 -10.78 14.34 -10.50
N GLU A 26 -10.71 15.46 -11.21
CA GLU A 26 -10.12 15.54 -12.55
C GLU A 26 -8.62 15.85 -12.49
N THR A 27 -8.14 16.40 -11.39
CA THR A 27 -6.75 16.81 -11.17
C THR A 27 -6.20 16.25 -9.86
N GLY A 28 -4.88 16.18 -9.76
CA GLY A 28 -4.21 15.78 -8.53
C GLY A 28 -4.51 16.73 -7.37
N LYS A 29 -4.55 18.05 -7.62
CA LYS A 29 -4.89 19.05 -6.61
C LYS A 29 -6.29 18.86 -6.05
N GLU A 30 -7.28 18.59 -6.90
CA GLU A 30 -8.65 18.27 -6.46
C GLU A 30 -8.67 16.98 -5.63
N GLY A 31 -7.98 15.95 -6.08
CA GLY A 31 -7.88 14.69 -5.35
C GLY A 31 -7.27 14.86 -3.96
N LEU A 32 -6.18 15.63 -3.85
CA LEU A 32 -5.57 15.95 -2.56
C LEU A 32 -6.48 16.82 -1.67
N ALA A 33 -7.30 17.70 -2.25
CA ALA A 33 -8.27 18.48 -1.48
C ALA A 33 -9.34 17.55 -0.88
N LEU A 34 -9.92 16.65 -1.66
CA LEU A 34 -10.90 15.67 -1.18
C LEU A 34 -10.33 14.80 -0.05
N VAL A 35 -9.10 14.32 -0.18
CA VAL A 35 -8.46 13.49 0.86
C VAL A 35 -8.19 14.25 2.16
N ARG A 36 -8.06 15.58 2.12
CA ARG A 36 -7.96 16.40 3.34
C ARG A 36 -9.30 16.53 4.08
N GLU A 37 -10.40 16.55 3.33
CA GLU A 37 -11.74 16.77 3.87
C GLU A 37 -12.42 15.49 4.33
N ALA A 38 -12.10 14.34 3.71
CA ALA A 38 -12.72 13.04 3.99
C ALA A 38 -11.69 11.91 4.04
N ASP A 39 -12.08 10.79 4.67
CA ASP A 39 -11.31 9.55 4.67
C ASP A 39 -11.77 8.66 3.51
N TYR A 40 -10.81 8.20 2.73
CA TYR A 40 -11.03 7.26 1.63
C TYR A 40 -10.34 5.93 1.92
N ASP A 41 -11.08 4.85 1.73
CA ASP A 41 -10.54 3.50 1.90
C ASP A 41 -9.59 3.11 0.77
N LEU A 42 -9.82 3.66 -0.45
CA LEU A 42 -9.04 3.36 -1.64
C LEU A 42 -9.06 4.55 -2.61
N LEU A 43 -7.93 4.79 -3.26
CA LEU A 43 -7.81 5.75 -4.33
C LEU A 43 -7.47 5.02 -5.64
N LEU A 44 -8.26 5.29 -6.69
CA LEU A 44 -7.89 5.00 -8.06
C LEU A 44 -7.18 6.23 -8.63
N LEU A 45 -5.95 6.09 -9.05
CA LEU A 45 -5.08 7.19 -9.44
C LEU A 45 -4.57 6.97 -10.86
N ASN A 46 -4.91 7.85 -11.78
CA ASN A 46 -4.28 7.86 -13.09
C ASN A 46 -2.80 8.23 -12.96
N TYR A 47 -1.93 7.50 -13.65
CA TYR A 47 -0.49 7.76 -13.59
C TYR A 47 -0.12 9.14 -14.15
N ALA A 48 -0.61 9.46 -15.32
CA ALA A 48 -0.39 10.75 -15.99
C ALA A 48 -1.54 11.73 -15.69
N LEU A 49 -1.45 12.45 -14.58
CA LEU A 49 -2.35 13.58 -14.32
C LEU A 49 -1.87 14.84 -15.04
N GLN A 50 -2.78 15.80 -15.28
CA GLN A 50 -2.44 17.03 -16.01
C GLN A 50 -1.57 17.99 -15.21
N ASP A 51 -1.66 17.96 -13.89
CA ASP A 51 -1.06 18.94 -12.99
C ASP A 51 0.08 18.38 -12.12
N MET A 52 0.23 17.08 -12.03
CA MET A 52 1.31 16.39 -11.31
C MET A 52 1.45 14.94 -11.74
N THR A 53 2.54 14.28 -11.39
CA THR A 53 2.69 12.83 -11.56
C THR A 53 1.97 12.05 -10.45
N ALA A 54 1.69 10.76 -10.69
CA ALA A 54 1.14 9.90 -9.64
C ALA A 54 2.10 9.77 -8.45
N SER A 55 3.40 9.84 -8.70
CA SER A 55 4.43 9.82 -7.67
C SER A 55 4.39 11.05 -6.78
N ASP A 56 4.31 12.26 -7.39
CA ASP A 56 4.17 13.52 -6.65
C ASP A 56 2.89 13.54 -5.80
N PHE A 57 1.79 13.01 -6.36
CA PHE A 57 0.54 12.85 -5.64
C PHE A 57 0.69 11.93 -4.43
N ALA A 58 1.30 10.75 -4.63
CA ALA A 58 1.50 9.76 -3.58
C ALA A 58 2.42 10.28 -2.47
N GLU A 59 3.47 11.04 -2.82
CA GLU A 59 4.35 11.68 -1.84
C GLU A 59 3.57 12.67 -0.97
N GLN A 60 2.81 13.59 -1.57
CA GLN A 60 1.97 14.53 -0.83
C GLN A 60 0.89 13.82 -0.01
N LEU A 61 0.25 12.78 -0.57
CA LEU A 61 -0.73 11.96 0.14
C LEU A 61 -0.14 11.30 1.38
N SER A 62 1.10 10.80 1.29
CA SER A 62 1.78 10.13 2.41
C SER A 62 1.98 11.04 3.62
N LEU A 63 2.08 12.34 3.40
CA LEU A 63 2.17 13.34 4.48
C LEU A 63 0.81 13.60 5.15
N ILE A 64 -0.29 13.37 4.44
CA ILE A 64 -1.67 13.64 4.92
C ILE A 64 -2.30 12.35 5.47
N LYS A 65 -2.23 11.28 4.70
CA LYS A 65 -2.87 9.97 4.96
C LYS A 65 -1.89 8.83 4.59
N PRO A 66 -0.90 8.54 5.42
CA PRO A 66 0.19 7.60 5.08
C PRO A 66 -0.28 6.17 4.80
N ALA A 67 -1.41 5.75 5.36
CA ALA A 67 -1.96 4.40 5.17
C ALA A 67 -2.96 4.26 4.01
N SER A 68 -3.05 5.27 3.13
CA SER A 68 -3.96 5.24 1.98
C SER A 68 -3.63 4.10 1.01
N VAL A 69 -4.67 3.44 0.53
CA VAL A 69 -4.56 2.37 -0.47
C VAL A 69 -4.70 2.97 -1.85
N ILE A 70 -3.70 2.79 -2.71
CA ILE A 70 -3.68 3.33 -4.08
C ILE A 70 -3.65 2.19 -5.09
N ILE A 71 -4.55 2.22 -6.09
CA ILE A 71 -4.43 1.48 -7.33
C ILE A 71 -4.11 2.47 -8.43
N VAL A 72 -3.03 2.25 -9.17
CA VAL A 72 -2.65 3.09 -10.31
C VAL A 72 -3.29 2.59 -11.59
N LEU A 73 -3.87 3.49 -12.37
CA LEU A 73 -4.33 3.26 -13.73
C LEU A 73 -3.28 3.84 -14.69
N ALA A 74 -2.64 3.02 -15.50
CA ALA A 74 -1.54 3.44 -16.36
C ALA A 74 -1.56 2.72 -17.70
N SER A 75 -0.91 3.30 -18.71
CA SER A 75 -0.64 2.64 -19.98
C SER A 75 0.42 1.53 -19.82
N ARG A 76 0.55 0.69 -20.84
CA ARG A 76 1.59 -0.35 -20.85
C ARG A 76 3.00 0.24 -20.87
N GLU A 77 3.17 1.34 -21.54
CA GLU A 77 4.43 2.09 -21.65
C GLU A 77 4.84 2.67 -20.30
N GLU A 78 3.91 3.35 -19.62
CA GLU A 78 4.13 3.91 -18.27
C GLU A 78 4.49 2.83 -17.25
N ILE A 79 3.80 1.69 -17.29
CA ILE A 79 4.16 0.57 -16.40
C ILE A 79 5.55 0.03 -16.72
N LYS A 80 5.91 -0.10 -17.99
CA LYS A 80 7.23 -0.61 -18.38
C LYS A 80 8.37 0.31 -17.93
N GLU A 81 8.15 1.61 -17.96
CA GLU A 81 9.16 2.61 -17.61
C GLU A 81 9.21 2.89 -16.09
N HIS A 82 8.07 2.79 -15.40
CA HIS A 82 7.91 3.27 -14.02
C HIS A 82 7.42 2.20 -13.03
N ALA A 83 7.51 0.90 -13.38
CA ALA A 83 7.01 -0.18 -12.53
C ALA A 83 7.58 -0.13 -11.10
N ASP A 84 8.89 0.05 -10.96
CA ASP A 84 9.57 0.11 -9.67
C ASP A 84 9.11 1.31 -8.83
N GLU A 85 8.84 2.44 -9.49
CA GLU A 85 8.33 3.64 -8.85
C GLU A 85 6.89 3.46 -8.37
N ILE A 86 6.00 2.97 -9.23
CA ILE A 86 4.59 2.69 -8.92
C ILE A 86 4.48 1.71 -7.75
N GLN A 87 5.29 0.66 -7.75
CA GLN A 87 5.28 -0.34 -6.67
C GLN A 87 5.66 0.23 -5.29
N ARG A 88 6.34 1.37 -5.22
CA ARG A 88 6.70 2.00 -3.94
C ARG A 88 5.50 2.55 -3.18
N PHE A 89 4.47 3.03 -3.88
CA PHE A 89 3.33 3.67 -3.26
C PHE A 89 1.99 3.00 -3.54
N ALA A 90 1.84 2.29 -4.67
CA ALA A 90 0.60 1.63 -5.04
C ALA A 90 0.57 0.19 -4.54
N VAL A 91 -0.61 -0.27 -4.09
CA VAL A 91 -0.82 -1.68 -3.73
C VAL A 91 -0.97 -2.55 -4.98
N SER A 92 -1.45 -1.95 -6.07
CA SER A 92 -1.67 -2.60 -7.36
C SER A 92 -1.72 -1.58 -8.47
N TYR A 93 -1.67 -2.05 -9.72
CA TYR A 93 -1.93 -1.23 -10.90
C TYR A 93 -2.82 -1.97 -11.90
N THR A 94 -3.45 -1.21 -12.79
CA THR A 94 -4.27 -1.73 -13.90
C THR A 94 -3.81 -1.08 -15.20
N ILE A 95 -3.55 -1.90 -16.22
CA ILE A 95 -3.05 -1.42 -17.53
C ILE A 95 -4.22 -1.00 -18.39
N LYS A 96 -4.18 0.23 -18.90
CA LYS A 96 -5.13 0.75 -19.89
C LYS A 96 -4.79 0.23 -21.30
N PRO A 97 -5.80 -0.17 -22.14
CA PRO A 97 -7.20 -0.32 -21.79
C PRO A 97 -7.47 -1.58 -20.96
N PHE A 98 -8.43 -1.52 -20.04
CA PHE A 98 -8.76 -2.62 -19.13
C PHE A 98 -10.23 -3.05 -19.26
N ILE A 99 -10.50 -4.27 -18.82
CA ILE A 99 -11.87 -4.76 -18.65
C ILE A 99 -12.38 -4.27 -17.30
N ILE A 100 -13.52 -3.61 -17.29
CA ILE A 100 -14.05 -2.98 -16.07
C ILE A 100 -14.30 -3.98 -14.95
N ASN A 101 -14.78 -5.20 -15.28
CA ASN A 101 -15.01 -6.24 -14.29
C ASN A 101 -13.72 -6.64 -13.56
N ASP A 102 -12.58 -6.67 -14.26
CA ASP A 102 -11.28 -6.99 -13.65
C ASP A 102 -10.87 -5.91 -12.63
N LEU A 103 -11.15 -4.63 -12.95
CA LEU A 103 -10.91 -3.53 -12.02
C LEU A 103 -11.82 -3.62 -10.79
N VAL A 104 -13.11 -3.88 -11.00
CA VAL A 104 -14.10 -4.04 -9.92
C VAL A 104 -13.75 -5.22 -9.02
N GLU A 105 -13.38 -6.37 -9.59
CA GLU A 105 -12.91 -7.53 -8.83
C GLU A 105 -11.65 -7.23 -8.02
N ARG A 106 -10.72 -6.49 -8.59
CA ARG A 106 -9.48 -6.08 -7.92
C ARG A 106 -9.77 -5.16 -6.73
N VAL A 107 -10.62 -4.15 -6.92
CA VAL A 107 -11.09 -3.27 -5.83
C VAL A 107 -11.75 -4.10 -4.74
N SER A 108 -12.74 -4.92 -5.08
CA SER A 108 -13.47 -5.79 -4.14
C SER A 108 -12.55 -6.78 -3.42
N GLY A 109 -11.53 -7.29 -4.11
CA GLY A 109 -10.52 -8.18 -3.55
C GLY A 109 -9.68 -7.53 -2.45
N ILE A 110 -9.35 -6.24 -2.61
CA ILE A 110 -8.63 -5.47 -1.59
C ILE A 110 -9.49 -5.31 -0.33
N PHE A 111 -10.79 -5.02 -0.46
CA PHE A 111 -11.70 -4.89 0.68
C PHE A 111 -11.91 -6.24 1.38
N ARG A 112 -12.17 -7.32 0.65
CA ARG A 112 -12.25 -8.68 1.24
C ARG A 112 -10.98 -9.06 1.99
N GLY A 113 -9.82 -8.67 1.48
CA GLY A 113 -8.54 -8.89 2.15
C GLY A 113 -8.39 -8.08 3.44
N ARG A 114 -8.90 -6.84 3.49
CA ARG A 114 -8.94 -6.01 4.70
C ARG A 114 -9.82 -6.66 5.77
N ASP A 115 -11.06 -7.01 5.43
CA ASP A 115 -12.00 -7.67 6.35
C ASP A 115 -11.41 -8.96 6.93
N PHE A 116 -10.72 -9.74 6.11
CA PHE A 116 -10.05 -10.96 6.57
C PHE A 116 -8.89 -10.65 7.53
N ILE A 117 -8.08 -9.63 7.28
CA ILE A 117 -6.99 -9.21 8.16
C ILE A 117 -7.56 -8.65 9.46
N ASP A 118 -8.57 -7.77 9.41
CA ASP A 118 -9.19 -7.16 10.58
C ASP A 118 -9.87 -8.22 11.46
N GLN A 119 -10.54 -9.20 10.88
CA GLN A 119 -11.16 -10.32 11.62
C GLN A 119 -10.14 -11.30 12.20
N HIS A 120 -8.98 -11.49 11.56
CA HIS A 120 -7.95 -12.42 12.02
C HIS A 120 -6.91 -11.72 12.91
N CYS A 121 -6.59 -10.44 12.70
CA CYS A 121 -5.74 -9.67 13.61
C CYS A 121 -6.39 -9.41 14.96
N SER A 122 -7.71 -9.31 15.03
CA SER A 122 -8.43 -9.23 16.31
C SER A 122 -8.39 -10.55 17.10
N LYS A 123 -8.15 -11.69 16.46
CA LYS A 123 -8.02 -13.02 17.09
C LYS A 123 -6.56 -13.44 17.31
N LEU A 124 -5.62 -12.95 16.52
CA LEU A 124 -4.19 -13.12 16.76
C LEU A 124 -3.77 -11.98 17.69
N LYS A 125 -3.13 -12.30 18.82
CA LYS A 125 -2.44 -11.32 19.66
C LYS A 125 -1.22 -10.82 18.90
N THR A 126 -1.45 -10.01 17.86
CA THR A 126 -0.36 -9.32 17.16
C THR A 126 0.29 -8.39 18.16
N PRO A 127 1.59 -8.52 18.46
CA PRO A 127 2.26 -7.56 19.31
C PRO A 127 2.09 -6.18 18.69
N THR A 128 1.39 -5.29 19.38
CA THR A 128 1.23 -3.89 18.95
C THR A 128 2.46 -3.04 19.28
N ALA A 129 3.42 -3.62 19.97
CA ALA A 129 4.68 -2.97 20.34
C ALA A 129 5.86 -3.93 20.17
N TYR A 130 6.97 -3.39 19.68
CA TYR A 130 8.24 -4.10 19.53
C TYR A 130 9.40 -3.13 19.79
N ARG A 131 10.13 -3.28 20.90
CA ARG A 131 11.07 -2.28 21.42
C ARG A 131 10.34 -0.95 21.61
N ASN A 132 10.79 0.13 20.94
CA ASN A 132 10.11 1.44 20.92
C ASN A 132 9.25 1.69 19.68
N LEU A 133 9.03 0.66 18.82
CA LEU A 133 8.03 0.70 17.78
C LEU A 133 6.66 0.32 18.34
N ARG A 134 5.65 1.11 18.09
CA ARG A 134 4.25 0.84 18.43
C ARG A 134 3.39 0.97 17.18
N VAL A 135 2.51 0.01 16.96
CA VAL A 135 1.58 -0.03 15.83
C VAL A 135 0.16 0.17 16.34
N ASP A 136 -0.50 1.19 15.86
CA ASP A 136 -1.93 1.37 16.00
C ASP A 136 -2.62 0.65 14.83
N LEU A 137 -3.14 -0.54 15.11
CA LEU A 137 -3.78 -1.38 14.11
C LEU A 137 -5.10 -0.78 13.59
N LYS A 138 -5.78 0.03 14.40
CA LYS A 138 -7.06 0.64 14.05
C LYS A 138 -6.87 1.80 13.07
N ASN A 139 -5.87 2.63 13.31
CA ASN A 139 -5.60 3.82 12.51
C ASN A 139 -4.48 3.60 11.48
N HIS A 140 -3.88 2.40 11.43
CA HIS A 140 -2.73 2.04 10.58
C HIS A 140 -1.53 2.98 10.74
N ILE A 141 -1.29 3.45 11.98
CA ILE A 141 -0.19 4.36 12.31
C ILE A 141 0.91 3.61 13.02
N VAL A 142 2.14 3.91 12.66
CA VAL A 142 3.34 3.38 13.32
C VAL A 142 4.04 4.51 14.06
N TYR A 143 4.40 4.25 15.30
CA TYR A 143 5.15 5.18 16.14
C TYR A 143 6.52 4.58 16.49
N ARG A 144 7.54 5.42 16.54
CA ARG A 144 8.83 5.11 17.14
C ARG A 144 9.03 6.06 18.32
N GLY A 145 8.78 5.57 19.54
CA GLY A 145 8.61 6.44 20.70
C GLY A 145 7.40 7.36 20.51
N GLU A 146 7.64 8.67 20.48
CA GLU A 146 6.61 9.69 20.22
C GLU A 146 6.54 10.12 18.75
N GLU A 147 7.49 9.68 17.92
CA GLU A 147 7.57 10.05 16.51
C GLU A 147 6.65 9.18 15.65
N VAL A 148 5.84 9.81 14.79
CA VAL A 148 5.03 9.10 13.80
C VAL A 148 5.92 8.75 12.61
N ILE A 149 5.96 7.47 12.25
CA ILE A 149 6.68 6.97 11.07
C ILE A 149 5.70 6.83 9.91
N ALA A 150 5.89 7.63 8.88
CA ALA A 150 5.10 7.57 7.65
C ALA A 150 5.49 6.34 6.81
N LEU A 151 4.69 5.29 6.87
CA LEU A 151 4.83 4.09 6.06
C LEU A 151 3.80 4.09 4.94
N THR A 152 4.20 3.65 3.75
CA THR A 152 3.23 3.28 2.71
C THR A 152 2.46 2.03 3.16
N ARG A 153 1.32 1.77 2.52
CA ARG A 153 0.49 0.61 2.86
C ARG A 153 1.29 -0.71 2.81
N ARG A 154 2.10 -0.92 1.79
CA ARG A 154 2.93 -2.13 1.65
C ARG A 154 4.00 -2.26 2.73
N GLU A 155 4.64 -1.16 3.09
CA GLU A 155 5.62 -1.14 4.19
C GLU A 155 4.94 -1.44 5.52
N TYR A 156 3.73 -0.90 5.75
CA TYR A 156 2.93 -1.18 6.93
C TYR A 156 2.54 -2.67 7.00
N ASP A 157 1.97 -3.22 5.92
CA ASP A 157 1.56 -4.62 5.85
C ASP A 157 2.75 -5.57 6.07
N LEU A 158 3.92 -5.23 5.52
CA LEU A 158 5.16 -5.98 5.72
C LEU A 158 5.61 -5.93 7.19
N LEU A 159 5.60 -4.75 7.82
CA LEU A 159 5.97 -4.59 9.22
C LEU A 159 5.02 -5.40 10.12
N VAL A 160 3.71 -5.24 9.96
CA VAL A 160 2.70 -5.96 10.75
C VAL A 160 2.82 -7.46 10.56
N THR A 161 3.07 -7.92 9.32
CA THR A 161 3.28 -9.34 9.03
C THR A 161 4.51 -9.89 9.77
N LEU A 162 5.62 -9.16 9.79
CA LEU A 162 6.83 -9.55 10.52
C LEU A 162 6.60 -9.52 12.03
N MET A 163 5.95 -8.49 12.56
CA MET A 163 5.64 -8.37 14.00
C MET A 163 4.69 -9.48 14.49
N SER A 164 3.77 -9.92 13.65
CA SER A 164 2.81 -10.98 13.96
C SER A 164 3.45 -12.38 13.99
N ASN A 165 4.65 -12.51 13.46
CA ASN A 165 5.35 -13.80 13.40
C ASN A 165 6.62 -13.76 14.23
N GLN A 166 6.68 -14.64 15.25
CA GLN A 166 7.87 -14.81 16.06
C GLN A 166 8.99 -15.63 15.39
N LYS A 167 8.72 -16.17 14.20
CA LYS A 167 9.64 -17.02 13.44
C LYS A 167 10.14 -16.28 12.20
N VAL A 168 11.31 -16.73 11.71
CA VAL A 168 11.83 -16.28 10.42
C VAL A 168 10.83 -16.63 9.31
N MET A 169 10.49 -15.66 8.50
CA MET A 169 9.65 -15.83 7.31
C MET A 169 10.50 -15.82 6.05
N SER A 170 10.24 -16.78 5.17
CA SER A 170 10.92 -16.80 3.86
C SER A 170 10.41 -15.66 2.95
N ARG A 171 11.17 -15.38 1.89
CA ARG A 171 10.77 -14.37 0.91
C ARG A 171 9.44 -14.72 0.25
N GLU A 172 9.26 -15.99 -0.07
CA GLU A 172 8.04 -16.52 -0.68
C GLU A 172 6.85 -16.36 0.26
N GLN A 173 7.02 -16.67 1.56
CA GLN A 173 5.98 -16.49 2.56
C GLN A 173 5.60 -15.02 2.75
N LEU A 174 6.57 -14.10 2.72
CA LEU A 174 6.32 -12.67 2.79
C LEU A 174 5.63 -12.19 1.52
N LEU A 175 6.09 -12.64 0.35
CA LEU A 175 5.48 -12.31 -0.93
C LEU A 175 4.01 -12.75 -0.97
N GLU A 176 3.73 -14.00 -0.59
CA GLU A 176 2.37 -14.53 -0.56
C GLU A 176 1.47 -13.75 0.40
N ARG A 177 1.94 -13.41 1.61
CA ARG A 177 1.11 -12.75 2.61
C ARG A 177 0.88 -11.27 2.37
N VAL A 178 1.89 -10.56 1.88
CA VAL A 178 1.83 -9.11 1.69
C VAL A 178 1.37 -8.73 0.29
N TRP A 179 1.78 -9.49 -0.74
CA TRP A 179 1.49 -9.19 -2.15
C TRP A 179 0.38 -10.05 -2.78
N LYS A 180 -0.08 -11.12 -2.12
CA LYS A 180 -1.26 -11.93 -2.48
C LYS A 180 -1.40 -12.23 -3.98
N TYR A 181 -0.44 -12.90 -4.59
CA TYR A 181 -0.49 -13.36 -5.99
C TYR A 181 -0.62 -12.29 -7.08
N GLU A 182 -0.34 -11.03 -6.82
CA GLU A 182 -0.42 -9.99 -7.84
C GLU A 182 0.75 -10.02 -8.85
N GLY A 183 1.00 -11.15 -9.48
CA GLY A 183 1.91 -11.24 -10.63
C GLY A 183 3.38 -10.94 -10.36
N ALA A 184 3.78 -10.72 -9.12
CA ALA A 184 5.17 -10.53 -8.74
C ALA A 184 5.88 -11.89 -8.77
N THR A 185 6.46 -12.23 -9.92
CA THR A 185 7.26 -13.44 -10.14
C THR A 185 8.64 -13.35 -9.47
N GLU A 186 9.05 -12.18 -8.99
CA GLU A 186 10.40 -11.97 -8.45
C GLU A 186 10.36 -11.74 -6.94
N THR A 187 11.00 -12.65 -6.21
CA THR A 187 11.18 -12.56 -4.75
C THR A 187 12.02 -11.35 -4.32
N ASN A 188 12.74 -10.72 -5.26
CA ASN A 188 13.57 -9.52 -5.04
C ASN A 188 12.77 -8.31 -4.53
N VAL A 189 11.48 -8.25 -4.83
CA VAL A 189 10.60 -7.16 -4.36
C VAL A 189 10.57 -7.09 -2.84
N VAL A 190 10.58 -8.21 -2.16
CA VAL A 190 10.63 -8.28 -0.69
C VAL A 190 11.89 -7.59 -0.14
N ASP A 191 13.05 -7.86 -0.75
CA ASP A 191 14.34 -7.29 -0.31
C ASP A 191 14.36 -5.77 -0.47
N VAL A 192 13.74 -5.25 -1.54
CA VAL A 192 13.58 -3.82 -1.79
C VAL A 192 12.71 -3.17 -0.70
N TYR A 193 11.56 -3.76 -0.39
CA TYR A 193 10.66 -3.23 0.64
C TYR A 193 11.25 -3.35 2.06
N ILE A 194 11.98 -4.40 2.37
CA ILE A 194 12.74 -4.50 3.62
C ILE A 194 13.75 -3.36 3.74
N ARG A 195 14.43 -2.99 2.65
CA ARG A 195 15.37 -1.86 2.65
C ARG A 195 14.65 -0.54 2.90
N TYR A 196 13.51 -0.29 2.22
CA TYR A 196 12.71 0.92 2.44
C TYR A 196 12.15 0.98 3.86
N LEU A 197 11.62 -0.12 4.36
CA LEU A 197 11.10 -0.18 5.72
C LEU A 197 12.20 0.12 6.74
N ARG A 198 13.37 -0.50 6.60
CA ARG A 198 14.54 -0.21 7.47
C ARG A 198 14.96 1.25 7.42
N SER A 199 15.01 1.87 6.24
CA SER A 199 15.41 3.28 6.13
C SER A 199 14.48 4.23 6.89
N LYS A 200 13.23 3.81 7.15
CA LYS A 200 12.25 4.59 7.90
C LYS A 200 12.20 4.24 9.39
N ILE A 201 12.27 2.96 9.74
CA ILE A 201 12.12 2.53 11.15
C ILE A 201 13.45 2.43 11.90
N ASP A 202 14.57 2.13 11.25
CA ASP A 202 15.85 1.94 11.93
C ASP A 202 16.42 3.27 12.45
N ILE A 203 17.16 3.17 13.54
CA ILE A 203 17.83 4.31 14.16
C ILE A 203 19.33 4.21 13.82
N PRO A 204 19.95 5.25 13.26
CA PRO A 204 21.38 5.25 12.97
C PRO A 204 22.21 4.89 14.23
N GLY A 205 23.14 3.96 14.07
CA GLY A 205 24.02 3.50 15.17
C GLY A 205 23.40 2.46 16.10
N GLN A 206 22.15 2.06 15.88
CA GLN A 206 21.51 0.97 16.64
C GLN A 206 21.31 -0.27 15.77
N ALA A 207 21.07 -1.42 16.42
CA ALA A 207 20.72 -2.64 15.71
C ALA A 207 19.37 -2.50 15.00
N SER A 208 19.30 -2.94 13.74
CA SER A 208 18.08 -2.91 12.94
C SER A 208 16.93 -3.63 13.65
N TYR A 209 15.69 -3.14 13.46
CA TYR A 209 14.49 -3.84 13.96
C TYR A 209 14.21 -5.14 13.20
N ILE A 210 14.70 -5.26 11.97
CA ILE A 210 14.48 -6.42 11.12
C ILE A 210 15.82 -7.14 10.92
N LYS A 211 15.89 -8.41 11.33
CA LYS A 211 17.05 -9.28 11.14
C LYS A 211 16.96 -9.97 9.76
N THR A 212 18.07 -9.99 9.04
CA THR A 212 18.22 -10.84 7.84
C THR A 212 18.83 -12.18 8.26
N VAL A 213 18.13 -13.26 7.98
CA VAL A 213 18.66 -14.62 8.12
C VAL A 213 19.08 -15.10 6.74
N ARG A 214 20.41 -15.10 6.50
CA ARG A 214 20.98 -15.41 5.20
C ARG A 214 20.50 -16.77 4.69
N GLY A 215 20.07 -16.83 3.43
CA GLY A 215 19.55 -18.03 2.79
C GLY A 215 18.16 -18.47 3.24
N VAL A 216 17.53 -17.78 4.22
CA VAL A 216 16.21 -18.12 4.75
C VAL A 216 15.21 -16.99 4.53
N GLY A 217 15.44 -15.80 5.09
CA GLY A 217 14.47 -14.70 4.98
C GLY A 217 14.67 -13.64 6.06
N TYR A 218 13.56 -13.16 6.65
CA TYR A 218 13.51 -12.04 7.55
C TYR A 218 12.70 -12.33 8.81
N ALA A 219 13.05 -11.70 9.92
CA ALA A 219 12.33 -11.74 11.18
C ALA A 219 12.51 -10.42 11.94
N MET A 220 11.65 -10.15 12.92
CA MET A 220 11.94 -9.09 13.88
C MET A 220 13.16 -9.49 14.72
N GLN A 221 13.97 -8.50 15.07
CA GLN A 221 15.20 -8.72 15.86
C GLN A 221 14.94 -8.44 17.34
N GLU A 222 15.05 -9.46 18.17
CA GLU A 222 15.00 -9.32 19.65
C GLU A 222 16.05 -8.38 20.22
#